data_0caaec0ff6d404b6a781e7d28d605ad5
#
_entry.id   0caaec0ff6d404b6a781e7d28d605ad5
#
_cell.length_a   1.000
_cell.length_b   1.000
_cell.length_c   1.000
_cell.angle_alpha   90.00
_cell.angle_beta   90.00
_cell.angle_gamma   90.00
#
_symmetry.space_group_name_H-M   'P 1'
#
loop_
_entity.id
_entity.type
_entity.pdbx_description
1 polymer ?
#
loop_
_entity_poly.entity_id
_entity_poly.type
_entity_poly.pdbx_seq_one_letter_code
_entity_poly.pdbx_strand_id
1 'polypeptide(L)'
;NRRQLMAGAGAVLGAGLIGGQARAQDALEPNTFEEITTYNNYYEFGTGKTDPAANAHTLTTDPWQIEIDGMVDNPGVYSLAEILDGMTIEERIYRFRCVEAWSMVIPWNGFELADLLTRVGVQEGAQYVAFETLVRPEEMPGQQRPILDWPYREGLRLDEAMHPLTLMATGIYGEPMPNQNGAPIRLVVPWKYGFKSIKSIVRITLTDEEPAATWNMQNPREYGFYSNVNPEVNHPRWSQASERRVGGGLFARRIPTLMFNGYEEEVASLYEGMDLSEYF
;
A
#
# COMPACT_ATOMS: atom_id res chain seq x y z
N ASN A 1 -56.68 -13.63 47.47
CA ASN A 1 -57.29 -12.40 47.95
C ASN A 1 -56.53 -11.20 47.52
N ARG A 2 -57.10 -10.56 46.56
CA ARG A 2 -57.41 -9.12 46.51
C ARG A 2 -56.24 -8.11 46.52
N ARG A 3 -56.14 -7.47 45.33
CA ARG A 3 -56.39 -6.00 45.12
C ARG A 3 -55.26 -5.11 45.55
N GLN A 4 -54.77 -4.18 44.82
CA GLN A 4 -55.11 -3.19 43.82
C GLN A 4 -53.84 -2.35 43.60
N LEU A 5 -53.48 -2.09 42.37
CA LEU A 5 -53.53 -0.76 41.69
C LEU A 5 -52.94 0.41 42.47
N MET A 6 -51.89 0.98 41.90
CA MET A 6 -51.87 2.42 41.60
C MET A 6 -50.72 2.76 40.61
N ALA A 7 -51.06 3.57 39.63
CA ALA A 7 -50.23 4.09 38.60
C ALA A 7 -49.24 5.14 39.12
N GLY A 8 -48.06 5.16 38.52
CA GLY A 8 -47.10 6.26 38.64
C GLY A 8 -46.48 6.49 37.28
N ALA A 9 -46.91 7.59 36.62
CA ALA A 9 -46.34 8.06 35.38
C ALA A 9 -44.90 8.60 35.65
N GLY A 10 -43.89 7.98 35.06
CA GLY A 10 -42.52 8.46 35.06
C GLY A 10 -42.10 8.78 33.62
N ALA A 11 -41.81 10.04 33.35
CA ALA A 11 -41.37 10.53 32.07
C ALA A 11 -40.12 9.81 31.58
N VAL A 12 -40.21 9.17 30.40
CA VAL A 12 -39.07 8.63 29.69
C VAL A 12 -38.42 9.81 28.91
N LEU A 13 -37.31 10.31 29.43
CA LEU A 13 -36.40 11.14 28.68
C LEU A 13 -35.76 10.24 27.62
N GLY A 14 -36.13 10.45 26.35
CA GLY A 14 -35.51 9.83 25.23
C GLY A 14 -34.05 10.31 25.08
N ALA A 15 -33.11 9.52 25.51
CA ALA A 15 -31.74 9.62 25.09
C ALA A 15 -31.69 9.08 23.65
N GLY A 16 -31.61 9.98 22.69
CA GLY A 16 -31.34 9.63 21.29
C GLY A 16 -29.99 8.95 21.20
N LEU A 17 -30.01 7.63 21.08
CA LEU A 17 -28.88 6.87 20.59
C LEU A 17 -28.65 7.27 19.14
N ILE A 18 -27.70 8.17 18.91
CA ILE A 18 -27.07 8.34 17.62
C ILE A 18 -26.25 7.06 17.42
N GLY A 19 -26.93 6.01 17.04
CA GLY A 19 -26.30 4.81 16.51
C GLY A 19 -25.79 5.15 15.12
N GLY A 20 -24.56 5.62 15.02
CA GLY A 20 -23.79 5.47 13.81
C GLY A 20 -23.78 3.98 13.51
N GLN A 21 -24.53 3.58 12.49
CA GLN A 21 -24.36 2.27 11.89
C GLN A 21 -22.96 2.27 11.31
N ALA A 22 -21.99 1.76 12.07
CA ALA A 22 -20.79 1.20 11.47
C ALA A 22 -21.34 0.16 10.47
N ARG A 23 -21.33 0.49 9.17
CA ARG A 23 -21.46 -0.52 8.12
C ARG A 23 -20.42 -1.56 8.49
N ALA A 24 -20.89 -2.77 8.77
CA ALA A 24 -20.02 -3.91 8.86
C ALA A 24 -19.23 -3.93 7.55
N GLN A 25 -17.98 -3.46 7.57
CA GLN A 25 -17.03 -3.86 6.55
C GLN A 25 -17.09 -5.38 6.58
N ASP A 26 -17.60 -5.99 5.50
CA ASP A 26 -17.54 -7.44 5.37
C ASP A 26 -16.14 -7.84 5.78
N ALA A 27 -16.02 -8.64 6.84
CA ALA A 27 -14.73 -8.96 7.44
C ALA A 27 -13.81 -9.41 6.31
N LEU A 28 -12.73 -8.65 6.07
CA LEU A 28 -11.81 -8.95 4.98
C LEU A 28 -11.14 -10.29 5.30
N GLU A 29 -11.49 -11.34 4.56
CA GLU A 29 -10.87 -12.64 4.71
C GLU A 29 -9.50 -12.63 4.02
N PRO A 30 -8.39 -12.75 4.75
CA PRO A 30 -7.05 -12.76 4.17
C PRO A 30 -6.85 -13.95 3.24
N ASN A 31 -6.06 -13.76 2.19
CA ASN A 31 -5.51 -14.84 1.40
C ASN A 31 -4.54 -15.68 2.25
N THR A 32 -4.33 -16.92 1.89
CA THR A 32 -3.36 -17.75 2.62
C THR A 32 -1.92 -17.22 2.47
N PHE A 33 -1.06 -17.52 3.42
CA PHE A 33 0.36 -17.17 3.35
C PHE A 33 1.01 -17.69 2.05
N GLU A 34 0.70 -18.92 1.64
CA GLU A 34 1.20 -19.52 0.40
C GLU A 34 0.78 -18.71 -0.84
N GLU A 35 -0.49 -18.32 -0.94
CA GLU A 35 -0.99 -17.51 -2.07
C GLU A 35 -0.28 -16.16 -2.15
N ILE A 36 -0.07 -15.50 -1.01
CA ILE A 36 0.59 -14.19 -0.95
C ILE A 36 2.08 -14.29 -1.29
N THR A 37 2.75 -15.35 -0.87
CA THR A 37 4.19 -15.51 -1.05
C THR A 37 4.60 -16.16 -2.36
N THR A 38 3.67 -16.80 -3.09
CA THR A 38 3.96 -17.49 -4.36
C THR A 38 3.46 -16.76 -5.60
N TYR A 39 2.58 -15.76 -5.46
CA TYR A 39 2.01 -15.01 -6.58
C TYR A 39 2.33 -13.52 -6.46
N ASN A 40 3.44 -13.09 -7.09
CA ASN A 40 4.01 -11.76 -6.92
C ASN A 40 4.37 -11.10 -8.26
N ASN A 41 4.36 -9.77 -8.27
CA ASN A 41 5.05 -8.95 -9.25
C ASN A 41 6.25 -8.30 -8.54
N TYR A 42 7.45 -8.78 -8.85
CA TYR A 42 8.70 -8.20 -8.37
C TYR A 42 9.77 -8.43 -9.43
N TYR A 43 9.84 -7.46 -10.35
CA TYR A 43 10.58 -7.57 -11.60
C TYR A 43 12.08 -7.72 -11.42
N GLU A 44 12.60 -7.27 -10.29
CA GLU A 44 13.98 -7.48 -9.86
C GLU A 44 14.35 -8.97 -9.75
N PHE A 45 13.35 -9.84 -9.54
CA PHE A 45 13.53 -11.29 -9.47
C PHE A 45 12.94 -12.05 -10.66
N GLY A 46 12.30 -11.36 -11.59
CA GLY A 46 11.73 -11.95 -12.80
C GLY A 46 10.33 -11.42 -13.12
N THR A 47 9.85 -11.71 -14.33
CA THR A 47 8.59 -11.16 -14.86
C THR A 47 7.40 -12.11 -14.67
N GLY A 48 7.63 -13.39 -14.38
CA GLY A 48 6.60 -14.36 -14.05
C GLY A 48 6.11 -14.19 -12.60
N LYS A 49 4.86 -14.58 -12.33
CA LYS A 49 4.25 -14.44 -11.00
C LYS A 49 4.91 -15.31 -9.92
N THR A 50 5.53 -16.39 -10.32
CA THR A 50 6.24 -17.33 -9.42
C THR A 50 7.75 -17.08 -9.37
N ASP A 51 8.30 -16.26 -10.26
CA ASP A 51 9.74 -15.98 -10.32
C ASP A 51 10.27 -15.38 -9.01
N PRO A 52 9.58 -14.40 -8.37
CA PRO A 52 10.06 -13.87 -7.11
C PRO A 52 10.17 -14.91 -6.00
N ALA A 53 9.20 -15.82 -5.88
CA ALA A 53 9.24 -16.89 -4.90
C ALA A 53 10.40 -17.86 -5.15
N ALA A 54 10.74 -18.10 -6.41
CA ALA A 54 11.86 -18.99 -6.80
C ALA A 54 13.23 -18.34 -6.61
N ASN A 55 13.35 -17.02 -6.87
CA ASN A 55 14.64 -16.35 -7.00
C ASN A 55 15.01 -15.45 -5.82
N ALA A 56 14.05 -14.94 -5.03
CA ALA A 56 14.33 -13.93 -4.01
C ALA A 56 15.12 -14.44 -2.79
N HIS A 57 15.35 -15.74 -2.69
CA HIS A 57 16.19 -16.33 -1.65
C HIS A 57 17.65 -15.85 -1.70
N THR A 58 18.09 -15.27 -2.82
CA THR A 58 19.42 -14.69 -3.00
C THR A 58 19.58 -13.32 -2.34
N LEU A 59 18.47 -12.63 -1.98
CA LEU A 59 18.51 -11.29 -1.40
C LEU A 59 19.01 -11.32 0.04
N THR A 60 20.08 -10.59 0.32
CA THR A 60 20.58 -10.30 1.66
C THR A 60 19.88 -9.07 2.23
N THR A 61 19.20 -9.24 3.36
CA THR A 61 18.39 -8.19 4.02
C THR A 61 18.97 -7.69 5.34
N ASP A 62 20.10 -8.22 5.77
CA ASP A 62 20.83 -7.79 6.97
C ASP A 62 22.34 -7.76 6.69
N PRO A 63 23.05 -6.61 6.90
CA PRO A 63 22.49 -5.34 7.36
C PRO A 63 21.69 -4.59 6.28
N TRP A 64 20.66 -3.82 6.70
CA TRP A 64 19.88 -2.97 5.81
C TRP A 64 19.91 -1.51 6.25
N GLN A 65 20.07 -0.61 5.30
CA GLN A 65 20.11 0.82 5.51
C GLN A 65 19.22 1.55 4.52
N ILE A 66 18.65 2.67 4.97
CA ILE A 66 17.84 3.56 4.13
C ILE A 66 18.43 4.96 4.24
N GLU A 67 18.78 5.54 3.10
CA GLU A 67 19.14 6.95 3.00
C GLU A 67 17.85 7.78 2.99
N ILE A 68 17.77 8.79 3.86
CA ILE A 68 16.67 9.76 3.90
C ILE A 68 17.26 11.13 3.65
N ASP A 69 16.79 11.83 2.61
CA ASP A 69 17.36 13.09 2.17
C ASP A 69 16.32 14.06 1.56
N GLY A 70 16.81 15.12 0.90
CA GLY A 70 15.97 16.17 0.33
C GLY A 70 15.50 17.15 1.38
N MET A 71 14.22 17.51 1.34
CA MET A 71 13.60 18.54 2.19
C MET A 71 13.21 17.98 3.57
N VAL A 72 14.21 17.51 4.34
CA VAL A 72 14.06 16.99 5.71
C VAL A 72 15.02 17.71 6.66
N ASP A 73 14.64 17.80 7.95
CA ASP A 73 15.46 18.43 8.98
C ASP A 73 16.63 17.54 9.42
N ASN A 74 16.43 16.23 9.39
CA ASN A 74 17.39 15.23 9.83
C ASN A 74 17.74 14.26 8.69
N PRO A 75 18.49 14.70 7.65
CA PRO A 75 18.94 13.81 6.58
C PRO A 75 20.02 12.87 7.10
N GLY A 76 20.06 11.64 6.55
CA GLY A 76 21.10 10.69 6.94
C GLY A 76 20.86 9.29 6.38
N VAL A 77 21.78 8.39 6.71
CA VAL A 77 21.66 6.96 6.43
C VAL A 77 21.33 6.27 7.74
N TYR A 78 20.15 5.68 7.78
CA TYR A 78 19.60 5.02 8.96
C TYR A 78 19.61 3.51 8.76
N SER A 79 20.08 2.76 9.74
CA SER A 79 19.88 1.32 9.78
C SER A 79 18.40 1.00 9.95
N LEU A 80 17.96 -0.17 9.51
CA LEU A 80 16.59 -0.61 9.73
C LEU A 80 16.21 -0.63 11.22
N ALA A 81 17.18 -0.99 12.09
CA ALA A 81 16.97 -0.98 13.53
C ALA A 81 16.70 0.43 14.07
N GLU A 82 17.44 1.46 13.60
CA GLU A 82 17.19 2.86 13.98
C GLU A 82 15.83 3.36 13.45
N ILE A 83 15.42 2.93 12.26
CA ILE A 83 14.09 3.27 11.73
C ILE A 83 12.98 2.67 12.59
N LEU A 84 13.14 1.42 13.01
CA LEU A 84 12.13 0.70 13.79
C LEU A 84 12.12 1.08 15.27
N ASP A 85 13.17 1.68 15.78
CA ASP A 85 13.25 2.09 17.19
C ASP A 85 12.14 3.08 17.53
N GLY A 86 11.30 2.73 18.51
CA GLY A 86 10.14 3.53 18.94
C GLY A 86 8.96 3.57 17.97
N MET A 87 8.98 2.82 16.84
CA MET A 87 7.80 2.67 15.99
C MET A 87 6.81 1.66 16.58
N THR A 88 5.53 1.96 16.49
CA THR A 88 4.45 1.04 16.86
C THR A 88 4.14 0.15 15.68
N ILE A 89 4.54 -1.12 15.75
CA ILE A 89 4.21 -2.10 14.70
C ILE A 89 2.81 -2.65 14.95
N GLU A 90 1.94 -2.48 13.97
CA GLU A 90 0.55 -2.94 14.00
C GLU A 90 0.29 -3.94 12.88
N GLU A 91 -0.69 -4.83 13.09
CA GLU A 91 -1.26 -5.62 11.99
C GLU A 91 -2.40 -4.84 11.34
N ARG A 92 -2.33 -4.70 10.02
CA ARG A 92 -3.36 -4.07 9.21
C ARG A 92 -3.77 -4.96 8.06
N ILE A 93 -5.03 -5.38 8.05
CA ILE A 93 -5.59 -6.23 7.00
C ILE A 93 -6.11 -5.33 5.87
N TYR A 94 -5.40 -5.32 4.75
CA TYR A 94 -5.72 -4.45 3.62
C TYR A 94 -6.09 -5.24 2.37
N ARG A 95 -7.02 -4.66 1.58
CA ARG A 95 -7.17 -5.03 0.18
C ARG A 95 -5.92 -4.62 -0.58
N PHE A 96 -5.50 -5.45 -1.51
CA PHE A 96 -4.39 -5.19 -2.41
C PHE A 96 -4.85 -5.46 -3.84
N ARG A 97 -4.72 -4.49 -4.73
CA ARG A 97 -5.22 -4.56 -6.09
C ARG A 97 -4.10 -4.29 -7.10
N CYS A 98 -3.82 -5.25 -7.96
CA CYS A 98 -2.89 -5.07 -9.05
C CYS A 98 -3.57 -4.43 -10.26
N VAL A 99 -2.84 -3.57 -11.00
CA VAL A 99 -3.31 -3.01 -12.26
C VAL A 99 -3.68 -4.09 -13.28
N GLU A 100 -3.11 -5.29 -13.18
CA GLU A 100 -3.43 -6.47 -14.02
C GLU A 100 -4.78 -7.13 -13.68
N ALA A 101 -5.64 -6.46 -12.95
CA ALA A 101 -6.99 -6.90 -12.60
C ALA A 101 -7.05 -8.21 -11.78
N TRP A 102 -6.11 -8.39 -10.86
CA TRP A 102 -6.19 -9.38 -9.78
C TRP A 102 -6.04 -8.72 -8.42
N SER A 103 -6.52 -9.37 -7.38
CA SER A 103 -6.50 -8.84 -6.01
C SER A 103 -6.23 -9.89 -4.96
N MET A 104 -5.79 -9.41 -3.80
CA MET A 104 -5.59 -10.16 -2.56
C MET A 104 -6.13 -9.34 -1.38
N VAL A 105 -6.26 -9.98 -0.23
CA VAL A 105 -6.36 -9.36 1.09
C VAL A 105 -5.17 -9.85 1.90
N ILE A 106 -4.39 -8.93 2.43
CA ILE A 106 -3.10 -9.23 3.05
C ILE A 106 -3.04 -8.62 4.45
N PRO A 107 -2.73 -9.41 5.48
CA PRO A 107 -2.45 -8.92 6.83
C PRO A 107 -1.00 -8.45 6.91
N TRP A 108 -0.80 -7.16 6.78
CA TRP A 108 0.50 -6.51 6.86
C TRP A 108 0.85 -6.19 8.31
N ASN A 109 2.13 -6.34 8.65
CA ASN A 109 2.69 -5.81 9.90
C ASN A 109 3.61 -4.64 9.56
N GLY A 110 3.40 -3.49 10.20
CA GLY A 110 4.14 -2.29 9.89
C GLY A 110 3.73 -1.09 10.73
N PHE A 111 4.21 0.08 10.35
CA PHE A 111 3.94 1.37 11.01
C PHE A 111 3.54 2.42 9.96
N GLU A 112 2.88 3.49 10.39
CA GLU A 112 2.50 4.58 9.49
C GLU A 112 3.74 5.30 8.93
N LEU A 113 3.79 5.53 7.63
CA LEU A 113 4.88 6.31 7.02
C LEU A 113 4.98 7.71 7.65
N ALA A 114 3.85 8.28 8.04
CA ALA A 114 3.76 9.58 8.71
C ALA A 114 4.63 9.66 9.98
N ASP A 115 4.77 8.56 10.75
CA ASP A 115 5.59 8.52 11.96
C ASP A 115 7.07 8.70 11.63
N LEU A 116 7.55 8.05 10.55
CA LEU A 116 8.92 8.20 10.08
C LEU A 116 9.16 9.62 9.55
N LEU A 117 8.26 10.14 8.72
CA LEU A 117 8.37 11.49 8.16
C LEU A 117 8.34 12.56 9.25
N THR A 118 7.49 12.40 10.26
CA THR A 118 7.45 13.29 11.43
C THR A 118 8.76 13.25 12.21
N ARG A 119 9.35 12.07 12.40
CA ARG A 119 10.63 11.89 13.11
C ARG A 119 11.79 12.59 12.40
N VAL A 120 11.88 12.44 11.07
CA VAL A 120 12.97 13.07 10.32
C VAL A 120 12.75 14.57 10.08
N GLY A 121 11.52 15.05 10.32
CA GLY A 121 11.13 16.45 10.15
C GLY A 121 10.96 16.82 8.69
N VAL A 122 9.72 17.13 8.29
CA VAL A 122 9.39 17.58 6.93
C VAL A 122 9.58 19.07 6.84
N GLN A 123 10.42 19.55 5.93
CA GLN A 123 10.63 20.98 5.72
C GLN A 123 9.48 21.63 4.97
N GLU A 124 9.29 22.93 5.24
CA GLU A 124 8.29 23.73 4.54
C GLU A 124 8.57 23.73 3.02
N GLY A 125 7.51 23.53 2.23
CA GLY A 125 7.59 23.48 0.78
C GLY A 125 7.74 22.07 0.20
N ALA A 126 8.06 21.03 1.00
CA ALA A 126 8.01 19.66 0.52
C ALA A 126 6.57 19.31 0.08
N GLN A 127 6.44 18.77 -1.13
CA GLN A 127 5.15 18.40 -1.73
C GLN A 127 5.04 16.91 -2.05
N TYR A 128 6.15 16.24 -2.20
CA TYR A 128 6.23 14.82 -2.60
C TYR A 128 7.26 14.06 -1.78
N VAL A 129 7.07 12.75 -1.77
CA VAL A 129 8.01 11.76 -1.22
C VAL A 129 8.36 10.78 -2.33
N ALA A 130 9.63 10.71 -2.68
CA ALA A 130 10.17 9.77 -3.65
C ALA A 130 10.83 8.58 -2.95
N PHE A 131 10.78 7.41 -3.59
CA PHE A 131 11.34 6.17 -3.07
C PHE A 131 12.16 5.45 -4.13
N GLU A 132 13.23 4.77 -3.71
CA GLU A 132 14.03 3.90 -4.57
C GLU A 132 14.22 2.51 -3.96
N THR A 133 14.14 1.50 -4.84
CA THR A 133 14.46 0.10 -4.51
C THR A 133 15.98 -0.14 -4.60
N LEU A 134 16.48 -1.09 -3.85
CA LEU A 134 17.86 -1.58 -3.92
C LEU A 134 18.24 -1.97 -5.35
N VAL A 135 19.46 -1.57 -5.78
CA VAL A 135 20.10 -2.09 -6.98
C VAL A 135 21.24 -3.01 -6.58
N ARG A 136 21.06 -4.32 -6.82
CA ARG A 136 22.05 -5.36 -6.51
C ARG A 136 21.90 -6.52 -7.49
N PRO A 137 22.35 -6.35 -8.76
CA PRO A 137 22.10 -7.31 -9.84
C PRO A 137 22.59 -8.73 -9.57
N GLU A 138 23.62 -8.89 -8.72
CA GLU A 138 24.15 -10.18 -8.30
C GLU A 138 23.19 -10.97 -7.40
N GLU A 139 22.30 -10.29 -6.67
CA GLU A 139 21.27 -10.89 -5.83
C GLU A 139 19.87 -10.77 -6.45
N MET A 140 19.68 -9.83 -7.38
CA MET A 140 18.42 -9.50 -8.04
C MET A 140 18.54 -9.72 -9.56
N PRO A 141 18.43 -10.97 -10.04
CA PRO A 141 18.77 -11.34 -11.43
C PRO A 141 17.92 -10.62 -12.50
N GLY A 142 16.73 -10.14 -12.17
CA GLY A 142 15.92 -9.34 -13.09
C GLY A 142 16.55 -8.01 -13.45
N GLN A 143 17.37 -7.44 -12.57
CA GLN A 143 18.08 -6.17 -12.80
C GLN A 143 19.24 -6.30 -13.79
N GLN A 144 19.68 -7.52 -14.13
CA GLN A 144 20.65 -7.77 -15.20
C GLN A 144 20.04 -7.60 -16.59
N ARG A 145 18.72 -7.44 -16.68
CA ARG A 145 17.98 -7.32 -17.92
C ARG A 145 17.41 -5.91 -18.08
N PRO A 146 17.42 -5.31 -19.26
CA PRO A 146 16.87 -3.96 -19.50
C PRO A 146 15.33 -4.01 -19.65
N ILE A 147 14.65 -4.57 -18.64
CA ILE A 147 13.19 -4.67 -18.60
C ILE A 147 12.58 -3.36 -18.13
N LEU A 148 13.23 -2.73 -17.15
CA LEU A 148 12.91 -1.43 -16.58
C LEU A 148 14.20 -0.61 -16.48
N ASP A 149 14.03 0.70 -16.28
CA ASP A 149 15.14 1.58 -15.91
C ASP A 149 15.37 1.49 -14.40
N TRP A 150 16.46 0.81 -14.00
CA TRP A 150 16.79 0.58 -12.59
C TRP A 150 17.51 1.78 -11.96
N PRO A 151 17.31 2.07 -10.67
CA PRO A 151 16.45 1.42 -9.69
C PRO A 151 14.95 1.57 -10.02
N TYR A 152 14.13 0.67 -9.48
CA TYR A 152 12.69 0.90 -9.44
C TYR A 152 12.42 2.12 -8.54
N ARG A 153 11.60 3.06 -9.05
CA ARG A 153 11.26 4.33 -8.39
C ARG A 153 9.77 4.48 -8.26
N GLU A 154 9.35 5.08 -7.18
CA GLU A 154 7.97 5.47 -6.95
C GLU A 154 7.89 6.82 -6.23
N GLY A 155 6.73 7.43 -6.29
CA GLY A 155 6.43 8.68 -5.60
C GLY A 155 5.01 8.76 -5.08
N LEU A 156 4.84 9.53 -4.04
CA LEU A 156 3.55 9.93 -3.46
C LEU A 156 3.52 11.45 -3.30
N ARG A 157 2.33 12.05 -3.36
CA ARG A 157 2.17 13.38 -2.77
C ARG A 157 2.38 13.30 -1.27
N LEU A 158 2.79 14.41 -0.67
CA LEU A 158 3.05 14.45 0.78
C LEU A 158 1.80 14.12 1.60
N ASP A 159 0.63 14.60 1.20
CA ASP A 159 -0.64 14.30 1.89
C ASP A 159 -1.03 12.80 1.80
N GLU A 160 -0.72 12.13 0.69
CA GLU A 160 -0.87 10.69 0.54
C GLU A 160 0.13 9.93 1.44
N ALA A 161 1.37 10.41 1.50
CA ALA A 161 2.42 9.82 2.34
C ALA A 161 2.13 9.98 3.84
N MET A 162 1.50 11.10 4.23
CA MET A 162 1.09 11.40 5.61
C MET A 162 -0.26 10.79 6.00
N HIS A 163 -0.95 10.13 5.07
CA HIS A 163 -2.25 9.54 5.35
C HIS A 163 -2.11 8.29 6.23
N PRO A 164 -2.97 8.10 7.26
CA PRO A 164 -2.86 6.96 8.21
C PRO A 164 -2.90 5.57 7.57
N LEU A 165 -3.49 5.43 6.37
CA LEU A 165 -3.50 4.15 5.65
C LEU A 165 -2.17 3.85 4.92
N THR A 166 -1.28 4.82 4.77
CA THR A 166 0.04 4.61 4.13
C THR A 166 0.99 3.96 5.11
N LEU A 167 1.33 2.71 4.85
CA LEU A 167 2.08 1.85 5.76
C LEU A 167 3.49 1.55 5.23
N MET A 168 4.48 1.61 6.11
CA MET A 168 5.79 0.98 5.95
C MET A 168 5.71 -0.42 6.53
N ALA A 169 5.57 -1.43 5.66
CA ALA A 169 5.38 -2.81 6.07
C ALA A 169 6.71 -3.55 6.21
N THR A 170 6.90 -4.22 7.34
CA THR A 170 8.09 -5.01 7.69
C THR A 170 7.77 -6.49 7.87
N GLY A 171 6.49 -6.87 7.74
CA GLY A 171 6.04 -8.25 7.90
C GLY A 171 4.66 -8.50 7.32
N ILE A 172 4.30 -9.77 7.30
CA ILE A 172 2.96 -10.29 7.00
C ILE A 172 2.63 -11.44 7.96
N TYR A 173 1.38 -11.55 8.39
CA TYR A 173 0.93 -12.62 9.31
C TYR A 173 1.72 -12.70 10.64
N GLY A 174 2.23 -11.58 11.15
CA GLY A 174 3.05 -11.55 12.36
C GLY A 174 4.50 -12.02 12.17
N GLU A 175 4.89 -12.42 10.96
CA GLU A 175 6.23 -12.88 10.62
C GLU A 175 7.01 -11.79 9.85
N PRO A 176 8.34 -11.81 9.88
CA PRO A 176 9.16 -10.91 9.07
C PRO A 176 8.80 -10.96 7.58
N MET A 177 8.96 -9.85 6.89
CA MET A 177 8.65 -9.75 5.45
C MET A 177 9.44 -10.76 4.63
N PRO A 178 8.78 -11.67 3.90
CA PRO A 178 9.48 -12.57 2.97
C PRO A 178 10.16 -11.80 1.84
N ASN A 179 11.32 -12.25 1.39
CA ASN A 179 12.11 -11.59 0.34
C ASN A 179 11.29 -11.30 -0.90
N GLN A 180 10.52 -12.28 -1.40
CA GLN A 180 9.66 -12.14 -2.59
C GLN A 180 8.51 -11.15 -2.41
N ASN A 181 8.18 -10.78 -1.19
CA ASN A 181 7.15 -9.81 -0.86
C ASN A 181 7.70 -8.40 -0.63
N GLY A 182 9.03 -8.21 -0.71
CA GLY A 182 9.67 -6.90 -0.65
C GLY A 182 10.45 -6.62 0.63
N ALA A 183 11.05 -7.67 1.24
CA ALA A 183 11.90 -7.57 2.43
C ALA A 183 13.03 -6.56 2.26
N PRO A 184 13.54 -6.04 3.40
CA PRO A 184 13.01 -6.17 4.74
C PRO A 184 11.89 -5.15 5.04
N ILE A 185 11.73 -4.14 4.19
CA ILE A 185 10.75 -3.06 4.37
C ILE A 185 10.23 -2.58 3.01
N ARG A 186 8.94 -2.35 2.94
CA ARG A 186 8.25 -1.88 1.75
C ARG A 186 7.14 -0.90 2.07
N LEU A 187 6.71 -0.16 1.04
CA LEU A 187 5.52 0.67 1.09
C LEU A 187 4.26 -0.17 0.83
N VAL A 188 3.15 0.20 1.49
CA VAL A 188 1.80 -0.28 1.17
C VAL A 188 0.84 0.89 1.17
N VAL A 189 0.19 1.12 0.02
CA VAL A 189 -0.82 2.17 -0.18
C VAL A 189 -2.09 1.49 -0.69
N PRO A 190 -3.04 1.13 0.20
CA PRO A 190 -4.08 0.17 -0.14
C PRO A 190 -5.10 0.65 -1.18
N TRP A 191 -5.27 1.96 -1.37
CA TRP A 191 -6.20 2.53 -2.34
C TRP A 191 -5.60 2.75 -3.73
N LYS A 192 -4.28 2.52 -3.88
CA LYS A 192 -3.57 2.62 -5.16
C LYS A 192 -3.28 1.24 -5.75
N TYR A 193 -3.05 1.20 -7.06
CA TYR A 193 -2.58 -0.04 -7.68
C TYR A 193 -1.25 -0.51 -7.08
N GLY A 194 -1.10 -1.81 -6.93
CA GLY A 194 -0.03 -2.44 -6.16
C GLY A 194 1.40 -2.11 -6.60
N PHE A 195 1.62 -1.63 -7.82
CA PHE A 195 2.95 -1.20 -8.26
C PHE A 195 3.42 0.08 -7.56
N LYS A 196 2.49 0.91 -7.06
CA LYS A 196 2.81 2.09 -6.24
C LYS A 196 3.41 1.70 -4.89
N SER A 197 3.19 0.49 -4.45
CA SER A 197 3.69 -0.07 -3.18
C SER A 197 5.10 -0.65 -3.37
N ILE A 198 6.08 0.23 -3.55
CA ILE A 198 7.50 -0.08 -3.81
C ILE A 198 8.11 -0.97 -2.72
N LYS A 199 9.03 -1.87 -3.12
CA LYS A 199 9.62 -2.94 -2.31
C LYS A 199 11.10 -2.69 -2.04
N SER A 200 11.62 -3.31 -0.95
CA SER A 200 13.05 -3.29 -0.61
C SER A 200 13.66 -1.89 -0.70
N ILE A 201 13.03 -0.95 0.01
CA ILE A 201 13.35 0.48 -0.04
C ILE A 201 14.74 0.72 0.56
N VAL A 202 15.57 1.49 -0.17
CA VAL A 202 16.89 1.95 0.30
C VAL A 202 17.05 3.46 0.29
N ARG A 203 16.10 4.19 -0.30
CA ARG A 203 16.12 5.66 -0.30
C ARG A 203 14.72 6.23 -0.21
N ILE A 204 14.59 7.32 0.56
CA ILE A 204 13.40 8.15 0.71
C ILE A 204 13.84 9.61 0.57
N THR A 205 13.32 10.32 -0.44
CA THR A 205 13.68 11.72 -0.70
C THR A 205 12.42 12.59 -0.64
N LEU A 206 12.44 13.64 0.16
CA LEU A 206 11.39 14.66 0.16
C LEU A 206 11.74 15.78 -0.82
N THR A 207 10.77 16.20 -1.64
CA THR A 207 10.99 17.16 -2.73
C THR A 207 9.75 18.05 -2.96
N ASP A 208 9.95 19.20 -3.58
CA ASP A 208 8.91 20.09 -4.05
C ASP A 208 8.46 19.80 -5.51
N GLU A 209 9.19 18.93 -6.22
CA GLU A 209 8.89 18.52 -7.59
C GLU A 209 8.30 17.11 -7.63
N GLU A 210 7.34 16.88 -8.54
CA GLU A 210 6.76 15.54 -8.74
C GLU A 210 7.85 14.55 -9.19
N PRO A 211 8.10 13.48 -8.40
CA PRO A 211 9.17 12.55 -8.71
C PRO A 211 8.80 11.61 -9.86
N ALA A 212 9.82 11.21 -10.61
CA ALA A 212 9.66 10.21 -11.64
C ALA A 212 9.29 8.85 -11.04
N ALA A 213 8.23 8.22 -11.55
CA ALA A 213 7.82 6.86 -11.19
C ALA A 213 8.08 5.89 -12.34
N THR A 214 8.59 4.69 -12.04
CA THR A 214 9.11 3.75 -13.04
C THR A 214 8.09 3.42 -14.13
N TRP A 215 6.88 3.02 -13.78
CA TRP A 215 5.87 2.66 -14.77
C TRP A 215 5.33 3.88 -15.52
N ASN A 216 5.22 5.04 -14.86
CA ASN A 216 4.84 6.29 -15.53
C ASN A 216 5.88 6.68 -16.59
N MET A 217 7.16 6.63 -16.26
CA MET A 217 8.23 6.88 -17.25
C MET A 217 8.21 5.87 -18.40
N GLN A 218 7.93 4.61 -18.12
CA GLN A 218 7.89 3.53 -19.11
C GLN A 218 6.75 3.72 -20.11
N ASN A 219 5.56 4.08 -19.63
CA ASN A 219 4.40 4.34 -20.48
C ASN A 219 3.36 5.24 -19.76
N PRO A 220 3.48 6.56 -19.86
CA PRO A 220 2.59 7.50 -19.14
C PRO A 220 1.13 7.45 -19.61
N ARG A 221 0.83 6.82 -20.75
CA ARG A 221 -0.54 6.62 -21.24
C ARG A 221 -1.24 5.42 -20.58
N GLU A 222 -0.47 4.52 -19.99
CA GLU A 222 -0.99 3.31 -19.33
C GLU A 222 -0.93 3.43 -17.80
N TYR A 223 0.04 4.19 -17.27
CA TYR A 223 0.36 4.27 -15.85
C TYR A 223 0.52 5.74 -15.44
N GLY A 224 -0.49 6.28 -14.81
CA GLY A 224 -0.45 7.64 -14.26
C GLY A 224 0.39 7.73 -12.99
N PHE A 225 0.75 8.94 -12.58
CA PHE A 225 1.50 9.16 -11.34
C PHE A 225 0.69 8.73 -10.10
N TYR A 226 -0.58 9.11 -10.05
CA TYR A 226 -1.43 8.78 -8.89
C TYR A 226 -1.78 7.30 -8.82
N SER A 227 -2.12 6.69 -9.92
CA SER A 227 -2.48 5.27 -10.06
C SER A 227 -3.41 4.77 -8.94
N ASN A 228 -4.42 5.56 -8.65
CA ASN A 228 -5.51 5.17 -7.76
C ASN A 228 -6.34 4.06 -8.40
N VAL A 229 -6.80 3.10 -7.60
CA VAL A 229 -7.71 2.07 -8.10
C VAL A 229 -9.03 2.73 -8.50
N ASN A 230 -9.30 2.74 -9.81
CA ASN A 230 -10.48 3.36 -10.40
C ASN A 230 -11.13 2.40 -11.41
N PRO A 231 -12.36 1.89 -11.11
CA PRO A 231 -13.07 0.99 -12.01
C PRO A 231 -13.57 1.66 -13.31
N GLU A 232 -13.62 3.00 -13.34
CA GLU A 232 -14.13 3.77 -14.46
C GLU A 232 -13.03 4.15 -15.47
N VAL A 233 -11.77 4.09 -15.06
CA VAL A 233 -10.61 4.34 -15.93
C VAL A 233 -9.96 3.01 -16.33
N ASN A 234 -10.21 2.58 -17.56
CA ASN A 234 -9.68 1.33 -18.05
C ASN A 234 -8.18 1.46 -18.42
N HIS A 235 -7.43 0.39 -18.19
CA HIS A 235 -6.13 0.23 -18.83
C HIS A 235 -6.34 0.06 -20.36
N PRO A 236 -5.46 0.60 -21.23
CA PRO A 236 -5.66 0.50 -22.69
C PRO A 236 -5.83 -0.94 -23.22
N ARG A 237 -5.33 -1.94 -22.50
CA ARG A 237 -5.35 -3.35 -22.90
C ARG A 237 -6.41 -4.21 -22.22
N TRP A 238 -7.00 -3.75 -21.12
CA TRP A 238 -8.04 -4.49 -20.37
C TRP A 238 -8.92 -3.55 -19.53
N SER A 239 -10.08 -4.07 -19.13
CA SER A 239 -11.02 -3.36 -18.26
C SER A 239 -10.57 -3.42 -16.78
N GLN A 240 -10.74 -2.31 -16.09
CA GLN A 240 -10.54 -2.21 -14.64
C GLN A 240 -11.83 -2.36 -13.83
N ALA A 241 -12.99 -2.48 -14.49
CA ALA A 241 -14.30 -2.55 -13.83
C ALA A 241 -14.49 -3.80 -12.96
N SER A 242 -13.67 -4.84 -13.15
CA SER A 242 -13.76 -6.06 -12.36
C SER A 242 -12.38 -6.69 -12.14
N GLU A 243 -12.27 -7.48 -11.08
CA GLU A 243 -11.03 -8.12 -10.65
C GLU A 243 -11.23 -9.60 -10.33
N ARG A 244 -10.12 -10.35 -10.36
CA ARG A 244 -10.06 -11.76 -9.97
C ARG A 244 -9.30 -11.90 -8.65
N ARG A 245 -9.95 -12.43 -7.62
CA ARG A 245 -9.27 -12.76 -6.38
C ARG A 245 -8.31 -13.94 -6.58
N VAL A 246 -7.05 -13.80 -6.16
CA VAL A 246 -6.08 -14.90 -6.13
C VAL A 246 -6.56 -15.95 -5.13
N GLY A 247 -6.30 -17.23 -5.40
CA GLY A 247 -6.76 -18.35 -4.55
C GLY A 247 -8.17 -18.88 -4.88
N GLY A 248 -8.97 -18.14 -5.63
CA GLY A 248 -10.33 -18.58 -5.98
C GLY A 248 -10.44 -19.75 -6.99
N GLY A 249 -9.30 -20.32 -7.42
CA GLY A 249 -9.25 -21.43 -8.35
C GLY A 249 -9.62 -21.06 -9.80
N LEU A 250 -9.71 -22.08 -10.67
CA LEU A 250 -9.97 -21.92 -12.11
C LEU A 250 -11.38 -21.35 -12.41
N PHE A 251 -12.32 -21.52 -11.50
CA PHE A 251 -13.72 -21.08 -11.64
C PHE A 251 -14.03 -19.83 -10.81
N ALA A 252 -13.03 -19.15 -10.26
CA ALA A 252 -13.24 -17.92 -9.50
C ALA A 252 -13.97 -16.89 -10.35
N ARG A 253 -15.15 -16.45 -9.88
CA ARG A 253 -15.87 -15.37 -10.52
C ARG A 253 -15.11 -14.06 -10.31
N ARG A 254 -15.11 -13.22 -11.35
CA ARG A 254 -14.67 -11.84 -11.19
C ARG A 254 -15.67 -11.10 -10.30
N ILE A 255 -15.14 -10.25 -9.45
CA ILE A 255 -15.91 -9.35 -8.60
C ILE A 255 -15.79 -7.91 -9.10
N PRO A 256 -16.77 -7.03 -8.86
CA PRO A 256 -16.64 -5.62 -9.19
C PRO A 256 -15.45 -5.00 -8.46
N THR A 257 -14.66 -4.21 -9.17
CA THR A 257 -13.60 -3.37 -8.55
C THR A 257 -14.26 -2.19 -7.84
N LEU A 258 -13.83 -1.89 -6.63
CA LEU A 258 -14.29 -0.75 -5.85
C LEU A 258 -13.41 0.47 -6.12
N MET A 259 -14.03 1.67 -6.16
CA MET A 259 -13.29 2.94 -6.22
C MET A 259 -12.32 3.00 -5.03
N PHE A 260 -11.10 3.49 -5.30
CA PHE A 260 -10.01 3.49 -4.31
C PHE A 260 -9.83 2.15 -3.59
N ASN A 261 -10.10 1.04 -4.30
CA ASN A 261 -10.02 -0.32 -3.74
C ASN A 261 -10.90 -0.53 -2.50
N GLY A 262 -11.96 0.28 -2.35
CA GLY A 262 -12.90 0.24 -1.23
C GLY A 262 -12.52 1.11 -0.03
N TYR A 263 -11.58 2.04 -0.21
CA TYR A 263 -11.16 3.03 0.80
C TYR A 263 -11.65 4.45 0.46
N GLU A 264 -12.74 4.56 -0.30
CA GLU A 264 -13.27 5.85 -0.78
C GLU A 264 -13.62 6.79 0.38
N GLU A 265 -14.24 6.27 1.44
CA GLU A 265 -14.65 7.07 2.60
C GLU A 265 -13.45 7.73 3.31
N GLU A 266 -12.27 7.08 3.29
CA GLU A 266 -11.07 7.54 3.95
C GLU A 266 -10.24 8.50 3.08
N VAL A 267 -10.21 8.29 1.75
CA VAL A 267 -9.21 8.94 0.90
C VAL A 267 -9.77 9.85 -0.19
N ALA A 268 -11.08 9.83 -0.47
CA ALA A 268 -11.64 10.64 -1.56
C ALA A 268 -11.37 12.14 -1.39
N SER A 269 -11.34 12.63 -0.16
CA SER A 269 -11.06 14.04 0.15
C SER A 269 -9.66 14.51 -0.28
N LEU A 270 -8.68 13.59 -0.40
CA LEU A 270 -7.33 13.91 -0.92
C LEU A 270 -7.37 14.36 -2.39
N TYR A 271 -8.41 13.97 -3.11
CA TYR A 271 -8.53 14.16 -4.57
C TYR A 271 -9.70 15.10 -4.92
N GLU A 272 -10.25 15.82 -3.94
CA GLU A 272 -11.35 16.74 -4.18
C GLU A 272 -10.97 17.82 -5.21
N GLY A 273 -11.79 17.97 -6.24
CA GLY A 273 -11.54 18.93 -7.33
C GLY A 273 -10.61 18.42 -8.44
N MET A 274 -10.07 17.21 -8.33
CA MET A 274 -9.26 16.58 -9.38
C MET A 274 -10.14 15.76 -10.34
N ASP A 275 -9.87 15.85 -11.65
CA ASP A 275 -10.43 14.94 -12.62
C ASP A 275 -9.64 13.62 -12.63
N LEU A 276 -10.19 12.59 -11.98
CA LEU A 276 -9.53 11.28 -11.86
C LEU A 276 -9.48 10.49 -13.18
N SER A 277 -10.03 11.00 -14.27
CA SER A 277 -9.83 10.43 -15.60
C SER A 277 -8.57 10.95 -16.29
N GLU A 278 -8.08 12.13 -15.87
CA GLU A 278 -6.83 12.73 -16.30
C GLU A 278 -5.69 12.45 -15.33
N TYR A 279 -5.98 12.53 -14.02
CA TYR A 279 -5.03 12.30 -12.92
C TYR A 279 -5.17 10.86 -12.39
N PHE A 280 -4.89 9.89 -13.24
CA PHE A 280 -4.96 8.46 -12.90
C PHE A 280 -3.59 7.85 -12.56
#